data_f3d536b48fecb73fd460e4943dd26983
#
_entry.id   f3d536b48fecb73fd460e4943dd26983
#
_cell.length_a   1.000
_cell.length_b   1.000
_cell.length_c   1.000
_cell.angle_alpha   90.00
_cell.angle_beta   90.00
_cell.angle_gamma   90.00
#
_symmetry.space_group_name_H-M   'P 1'
#
loop_
_entity.id
_entity.type
_entity.pdbx_description
1 polymer ?
#
loop_
_entity_poly.entity_id
_entity_poly.type
_entity_poly.pdbx_seq_one_letter_code
_entity_poly.pdbx_strand_id
1 'polypeptide(L)'
;PVLPGIKVMPGLPVLSFMHWILAILIIAVIHEFSHGIYARLYKVKVKSSGFALFGPILAAFVEPDEKQISKKSKKVQLAVFSAGPFSNILTGFLFIAVMTFITLPLQAAVFVPDGITVNGLLDDYPMQSTNAEIPFIINQFNDHEIKDFNDFSNATLDLKPGDNAIVGTNKGEFSIVAAQNPENSSKGFIGVSNFALNRAPNEEIVSKYGSFVPPAVDWIHMLFFWLWVVSWGVG
;
A
#
# COMPACT_ATOMS: atom_id res chain seq x y z
N PRO A 1 7.77 -15.04 0.00
CA PRO A 1 8.67 -13.97 0.40
C PRO A 1 8.33 -12.69 -0.35
N VAL A 2 8.19 -11.58 0.38
CA VAL A 2 7.96 -10.25 -0.20
C VAL A 2 9.31 -9.66 -0.55
N LEU A 3 9.60 -9.49 -1.84
CA LEU A 3 10.87 -8.96 -2.33
C LEU A 3 10.68 -7.55 -2.91
N PRO A 4 11.65 -6.63 -2.74
CA PRO A 4 11.57 -5.29 -3.29
C PRO A 4 11.60 -5.29 -4.82
N GLY A 5 10.87 -4.36 -5.44
CA GLY A 5 10.80 -4.22 -6.89
C GLY A 5 9.85 -5.18 -7.60
N ILE A 6 9.26 -6.16 -6.90
CA ILE A 6 8.34 -7.14 -7.47
C ILE A 6 6.90 -6.76 -7.13
N LYS A 7 6.00 -6.74 -8.11
CA LYS A 7 4.55 -6.65 -7.89
C LYS A 7 4.07 -7.97 -7.28
N VAL A 8 3.69 -7.95 -6.02
CA VAL A 8 3.22 -9.13 -5.29
C VAL A 8 1.81 -9.52 -5.73
N MET A 9 0.94 -8.52 -5.91
CA MET A 9 -0.43 -8.69 -6.39
C MET A 9 -0.88 -7.45 -7.17
N PRO A 10 -1.82 -7.58 -8.13
CA PRO A 10 -2.47 -6.42 -8.75
C PRO A 10 -3.13 -5.53 -7.69
N GLY A 11 -2.94 -4.20 -7.81
CA GLY A 11 -3.49 -3.23 -6.87
C GLY A 11 -2.65 -2.93 -5.63
N LEU A 12 -1.61 -3.74 -5.33
CA LEU A 12 -0.66 -3.41 -4.26
C LEU A 12 0.48 -2.53 -4.80
N PRO A 13 0.94 -1.55 -3.99
CA PRO A 13 2.09 -0.73 -4.35
C PRO A 13 3.36 -1.59 -4.43
N VAL A 14 4.30 -1.18 -5.27
CA VAL A 14 5.60 -1.84 -5.35
C VAL A 14 6.42 -1.52 -4.09
N LEU A 15 6.91 -2.56 -3.43
CA LEU A 15 7.77 -2.41 -2.25
C LEU A 15 9.12 -1.82 -2.66
N SER A 16 9.41 -0.61 -2.19
CA SER A 16 10.74 -0.03 -2.36
C SER A 16 11.78 -0.72 -1.46
N PHE A 17 13.03 -0.74 -1.90
CA PHE A 17 14.13 -1.36 -1.15
C PHE A 17 14.30 -0.76 0.25
N MET A 18 14.11 0.56 0.41
CA MET A 18 14.20 1.24 1.70
C MET A 18 13.10 0.81 2.67
N HIS A 19 11.84 0.77 2.22
CA HIS A 19 10.74 0.28 3.05
C HIS A 19 10.94 -1.18 3.44
N TRP A 20 11.45 -2.00 2.52
CA TRP A 20 11.73 -3.41 2.77
C TRP A 20 12.78 -3.61 3.88
N ILE A 21 13.95 -2.94 3.77
CA ILE A 21 15.02 -3.02 4.79
C ILE A 21 14.50 -2.54 6.15
N LEU A 22 13.84 -1.37 6.19
CA LEU A 22 13.33 -0.81 7.44
C LEU A 22 12.25 -1.69 8.07
N ALA A 23 11.32 -2.20 7.27
CA ALA A 23 10.25 -3.08 7.78
C ALA A 23 10.84 -4.37 8.36
N ILE A 24 11.75 -5.04 7.66
CA ILE A 24 12.40 -6.26 8.17
C ILE A 24 13.19 -5.96 9.44
N LEU A 25 13.97 -4.88 9.46
CA LEU A 25 14.77 -4.51 10.63
C LEU A 25 13.90 -4.25 11.85
N ILE A 26 12.84 -3.46 11.72
CA ILE A 26 11.92 -3.14 12.82
C ILE A 26 11.24 -4.40 13.35
N ILE A 27 10.72 -5.24 12.45
CA ILE A 27 10.06 -6.48 12.82
C ILE A 27 11.06 -7.46 13.46
N ALA A 28 12.26 -7.61 12.92
CA ALA A 28 13.30 -8.46 13.50
C ALA A 28 13.71 -7.99 14.89
N VAL A 29 13.87 -6.70 15.12
CA VAL A 29 14.17 -6.15 16.46
C VAL A 29 13.04 -6.51 17.44
N ILE A 30 11.80 -6.26 17.09
CA ILE A 30 10.65 -6.57 17.96
C ILE A 30 10.59 -8.08 18.26
N HIS A 31 10.77 -8.92 17.25
CA HIS A 31 10.77 -10.36 17.35
C HIS A 31 11.84 -10.87 18.33
N GLU A 32 13.09 -10.49 18.07
CA GLU A 32 14.23 -10.94 18.88
C GLU A 32 14.19 -10.42 20.31
N PHE A 33 13.87 -9.12 20.48
CA PHE A 33 13.71 -8.56 21.84
C PHE A 33 12.60 -9.23 22.63
N SER A 34 11.54 -9.69 21.97
CA SER A 34 10.46 -10.43 22.65
C SER A 34 10.96 -11.75 23.22
N HIS A 35 11.79 -12.51 22.49
CA HIS A 35 12.46 -13.69 23.04
C HIS A 35 13.30 -13.35 24.29
N GLY A 36 14.05 -12.24 24.26
CA GLY A 36 14.84 -11.77 25.38
C GLY A 36 14.00 -11.38 26.60
N ILE A 37 12.91 -10.63 26.39
CA ILE A 37 12.00 -10.20 27.45
C ILE A 37 11.37 -11.42 28.13
N TYR A 38 10.82 -12.37 27.36
CA TYR A 38 10.22 -13.57 27.90
C TYR A 38 11.25 -14.47 28.58
N ALA A 39 12.46 -14.62 28.05
CA ALA A 39 13.55 -15.33 28.74
C ALA A 39 13.80 -14.71 30.11
N ARG A 40 13.95 -13.38 30.21
CA ARG A 40 14.16 -12.68 31.48
C ARG A 40 12.98 -12.79 32.43
N LEU A 41 11.75 -12.70 31.93
CA LEU A 41 10.54 -12.86 32.73
C LEU A 41 10.51 -14.21 33.45
N TYR A 42 10.97 -15.28 32.77
CA TYR A 42 11.04 -16.61 33.34
C TYR A 42 12.41 -16.94 34.00
N LYS A 43 13.19 -15.91 34.30
CA LYS A 43 14.52 -16.03 34.98
C LYS A 43 15.46 -16.95 34.19
N VAL A 44 15.47 -16.82 32.87
CA VAL A 44 16.50 -17.41 31.98
C VAL A 44 17.49 -16.30 31.62
N LYS A 45 18.76 -16.61 31.75
CA LYS A 45 19.83 -15.66 31.40
C LYS A 45 19.87 -15.42 29.90
N VAL A 46 19.93 -14.19 29.47
CA VAL A 46 20.31 -13.80 28.10
C VAL A 46 21.82 -13.68 28.08
N LYS A 47 22.51 -14.47 27.25
CA LYS A 47 23.95 -14.52 27.14
C LYS A 47 24.48 -13.31 26.36
N SER A 48 23.87 -13.06 25.21
CA SER A 48 24.23 -11.95 24.32
C SER A 48 22.98 -11.42 23.59
N SER A 49 23.07 -10.18 23.19
CA SER A 49 22.08 -9.53 22.33
C SER A 49 22.74 -8.41 21.56
N GLY A 50 22.29 -8.10 20.36
CA GLY A 50 22.89 -7.04 19.55
C GLY A 50 22.40 -7.06 18.11
N PHE A 51 23.23 -6.46 17.27
CA PHE A 51 23.03 -6.44 15.84
C PHE A 51 24.16 -7.17 15.13
N ALA A 52 23.82 -7.88 14.07
CA ALA A 52 24.74 -8.56 13.18
C ALA A 52 24.55 -8.09 11.74
N LEU A 53 25.64 -7.95 11.00
CA LEU A 53 25.60 -7.60 9.59
C LEU A 53 25.76 -8.88 8.75
N PHE A 54 24.80 -9.13 7.86
CA PHE A 54 24.85 -10.16 6.84
C PHE A 54 24.91 -9.51 5.46
N GLY A 55 26.10 -9.22 4.98
CA GLY A 55 26.29 -8.37 3.80
C GLY A 55 25.74 -6.97 4.04
N PRO A 56 24.81 -6.49 3.22
CA PRO A 56 24.17 -5.17 3.41
C PRO A 56 22.98 -5.19 4.40
N ILE A 57 22.61 -6.37 4.93
CA ILE A 57 21.43 -6.51 5.78
C ILE A 57 21.84 -6.49 7.24
N LEU A 58 21.23 -5.56 8.00
CA LEU A 58 21.36 -5.49 9.45
C LEU A 58 20.28 -6.40 10.07
N ALA A 59 20.69 -7.34 10.90
CA ALA A 59 19.82 -8.22 11.66
C ALA A 59 19.97 -7.98 13.17
N ALA A 60 18.88 -8.08 13.90
CA ALA A 60 18.90 -8.15 15.37
C ALA A 60 19.05 -9.62 15.80
N PHE A 61 19.63 -9.84 16.97
CA PHE A 61 19.66 -11.15 17.60
C PHE A 61 19.62 -11.05 19.11
N VAL A 62 19.06 -12.07 19.72
CA VAL A 62 19.07 -12.28 21.17
C VAL A 62 19.35 -13.77 21.43
N GLU A 63 20.31 -14.06 22.30
CA GLU A 63 20.74 -15.42 22.64
C GLU A 63 20.36 -15.76 24.10
N PRO A 64 19.20 -16.37 24.36
CA PRO A 64 18.86 -16.91 25.67
C PRO A 64 19.73 -18.15 25.98
N ASP A 65 19.96 -18.44 27.25
CA ASP A 65 20.68 -19.65 27.66
C ASP A 65 19.84 -20.91 27.44
N GLU A 66 20.09 -21.62 26.34
CA GLU A 66 19.38 -22.84 25.96
C GLU A 66 19.44 -23.94 27.03
N LYS A 67 20.57 -24.06 27.78
CA LYS A 67 20.70 -25.03 28.86
C LYS A 67 19.78 -24.70 30.02
N GLN A 68 19.51 -23.45 30.28
CA GLN A 68 18.55 -23.02 31.28
C GLN A 68 17.11 -23.21 30.80
N ILE A 69 16.83 -22.89 29.50
CA ILE A 69 15.49 -23.09 28.90
C ILE A 69 15.12 -24.59 28.95
N SER A 70 16.03 -25.47 28.55
CA SER A 70 15.76 -26.93 28.50
C SER A 70 15.38 -27.53 29.88
N LYS A 71 15.83 -26.91 30.96
CA LYS A 71 15.50 -27.31 32.34
C LYS A 71 14.17 -26.72 32.86
N LYS A 72 13.56 -25.80 32.14
CA LYS A 72 12.26 -25.20 32.51
C LYS A 72 11.10 -26.11 32.12
N SER A 73 9.93 -25.84 32.68
CA SER A 73 8.71 -26.55 32.25
C SER A 73 8.40 -26.31 30.78
N LYS A 74 7.68 -27.23 30.13
CA LYS A 74 7.30 -27.13 28.71
C LYS A 74 6.50 -25.86 28.43
N LYS A 75 5.69 -25.38 29.38
CA LYS A 75 4.97 -24.10 29.25
C LYS A 75 5.92 -22.92 29.14
N VAL A 76 6.99 -22.88 29.92
CA VAL A 76 8.00 -21.81 29.86
C VAL A 76 8.81 -21.90 28.57
N GLN A 77 9.23 -23.13 28.14
CA GLN A 77 9.90 -23.30 26.87
C GLN A 77 9.04 -22.77 25.72
N LEU A 78 7.77 -23.18 25.67
CA LEU A 78 6.83 -22.70 24.63
C LEU A 78 6.66 -21.18 24.69
N ALA A 79 6.49 -20.60 25.87
CA ALA A 79 6.33 -19.15 26.01
C ALA A 79 7.54 -18.37 25.50
N VAL A 80 8.76 -18.83 25.75
CA VAL A 80 9.98 -18.18 25.24
C VAL A 80 10.10 -18.35 23.71
N PHE A 81 9.83 -19.56 23.18
CA PHE A 81 9.95 -19.81 21.75
C PHE A 81 8.84 -19.14 20.92
N SER A 82 7.63 -19.02 21.46
CA SER A 82 6.53 -18.35 20.75
C SER A 82 6.51 -16.83 20.93
N ALA A 83 7.39 -16.27 21.75
CA ALA A 83 7.39 -14.83 22.07
C ALA A 83 7.62 -13.98 20.81
N GLY A 84 8.55 -14.36 19.92
CA GLY A 84 8.81 -13.69 18.67
C GLY A 84 7.61 -13.68 17.71
N PRO A 85 7.10 -14.85 17.28
CA PRO A 85 5.91 -14.91 16.43
C PRO A 85 4.70 -14.21 17.03
N PHE A 86 4.46 -14.36 18.34
CA PHE A 86 3.37 -13.69 19.02
C PHE A 86 3.49 -12.16 18.99
N SER A 87 4.71 -11.64 19.19
CA SER A 87 4.94 -10.20 19.11
C SER A 87 4.72 -9.65 17.71
N ASN A 88 5.08 -10.42 16.67
CA ASN A 88 4.81 -10.03 15.27
C ASN A 88 3.30 -9.88 15.01
N ILE A 89 2.49 -10.83 15.48
CA ILE A 89 1.03 -10.76 15.38
C ILE A 89 0.50 -9.51 16.09
N LEU A 90 0.94 -9.28 17.34
CA LEU A 90 0.48 -8.13 18.13
C LEU A 90 0.87 -6.79 17.49
N THR A 91 2.09 -6.68 16.99
CA THR A 91 2.56 -5.47 16.29
C THR A 91 1.88 -5.29 14.94
N GLY A 92 1.50 -6.37 14.24
CA GLY A 92 0.67 -6.29 13.05
C GLY A 92 -0.67 -5.60 13.32
N PHE A 93 -1.35 -5.95 14.40
CA PHE A 93 -2.56 -5.23 14.82
C PHE A 93 -2.29 -3.77 15.20
N LEU A 94 -1.16 -3.50 15.86
CA LEU A 94 -0.77 -2.12 16.17
C LEU A 94 -0.55 -1.30 14.90
N PHE A 95 0.16 -1.85 13.90
CA PHE A 95 0.46 -1.13 12.66
C PHE A 95 -0.80 -0.85 11.83
N ILE A 96 -1.74 -1.80 11.75
CA ILE A 96 -3.02 -1.53 11.08
C ILE A 96 -3.84 -0.47 11.83
N ALA A 97 -3.80 -0.45 13.17
CA ALA A 97 -4.44 0.60 13.95
C ALA A 97 -3.81 1.98 13.67
N VAL A 98 -2.48 2.08 13.66
CA VAL A 98 -1.77 3.33 13.29
C VAL A 98 -2.13 3.75 11.87
N MET A 99 -2.16 2.83 10.92
CA MET A 99 -2.60 3.13 9.56
C MET A 99 -4.00 3.72 9.53
N THR A 100 -4.96 3.03 10.16
CA THR A 100 -6.38 3.39 10.08
C THR A 100 -6.68 4.71 10.79
N PHE A 101 -6.10 4.93 11.97
CA PHE A 101 -6.46 6.07 12.81
C PHE A 101 -5.51 7.27 12.69
N ILE A 102 -4.32 7.10 12.13
CA ILE A 102 -3.32 8.16 12.03
C ILE A 102 -2.95 8.43 10.57
N THR A 103 -2.35 7.44 9.86
CA THR A 103 -1.75 7.76 8.56
C THR A 103 -2.76 7.89 7.44
N LEU A 104 -3.87 7.15 7.43
CA LEU A 104 -4.95 7.34 6.45
C LEU A 104 -5.66 8.70 6.60
N PRO A 105 -6.10 9.13 7.79
CA PRO A 105 -6.63 10.48 7.96
C PRO A 105 -5.64 11.59 7.58
N LEU A 106 -4.36 11.38 7.90
CA LEU A 106 -3.30 12.33 7.52
C LEU A 106 -3.12 12.40 6.00
N GLN A 107 -3.14 11.27 5.29
CA GLN A 107 -3.14 11.25 3.82
C GLN A 107 -4.36 11.96 3.24
N ALA A 108 -5.55 11.71 3.80
CA ALA A 108 -6.78 12.37 3.36
C ALA A 108 -6.77 13.90 3.56
N ALA A 109 -6.02 14.40 4.55
CA ALA A 109 -5.84 15.83 4.74
C ALA A 109 -4.82 16.45 3.78
N VAL A 110 -3.76 15.69 3.47
CA VAL A 110 -2.61 16.18 2.68
C VAL A 110 -2.81 16.00 1.17
N PHE A 111 -3.65 15.06 0.75
CA PHE A 111 -3.96 14.81 -0.65
C PHE A 111 -5.45 15.00 -0.93
N VAL A 112 -5.74 15.53 -2.12
CA VAL A 112 -7.11 15.67 -2.64
C VAL A 112 -7.30 14.76 -3.86
N PRO A 113 -8.51 14.25 -4.12
CA PRO A 113 -8.83 13.55 -5.35
C PRO A 113 -8.58 14.45 -6.56
N ASP A 114 -7.95 13.91 -7.61
CA ASP A 114 -7.54 14.65 -8.80
C ASP A 114 -7.63 13.76 -10.06
N GLY A 115 -8.79 13.17 -10.26
CA GLY A 115 -9.07 12.31 -11.40
C GLY A 115 -8.94 10.81 -11.15
N ILE A 116 -9.07 10.05 -12.22
CA ILE A 116 -9.02 8.59 -12.23
C ILE A 116 -7.88 8.12 -13.11
N THR A 117 -6.93 7.41 -12.53
CA THR A 117 -5.87 6.74 -13.30
C THR A 117 -6.43 5.49 -13.96
N VAL A 118 -6.23 5.38 -15.27
CA VAL A 118 -6.56 4.21 -16.09
C VAL A 118 -5.27 3.44 -16.38
N ASN A 119 -5.23 2.17 -15.99
CA ASN A 119 -4.07 1.30 -16.19
C ASN A 119 -4.32 0.19 -17.23
N GLY A 120 -5.49 0.13 -17.81
CA GLY A 120 -5.85 -0.86 -18.83
C GLY A 120 -6.88 -0.34 -19.83
N LEU A 121 -6.74 -0.79 -21.07
CA LEU A 121 -7.73 -0.62 -22.12
C LEU A 121 -8.27 -1.98 -22.50
N LEU A 122 -9.54 -2.05 -22.88
CA LEU A 122 -10.17 -3.26 -23.38
C LEU A 122 -10.06 -3.29 -24.90
N ASP A 123 -9.72 -4.47 -25.43
CA ASP A 123 -9.63 -4.69 -26.87
C ASP A 123 -10.97 -4.47 -27.55
N ASP A 124 -10.94 -3.94 -28.77
CA ASP A 124 -12.11 -3.65 -29.60
C ASP A 124 -13.05 -2.54 -29.06
N TYR A 125 -12.60 -1.75 -28.07
CA TYR A 125 -13.35 -0.62 -27.53
C TYR A 125 -12.78 0.75 -27.91
N PRO A 126 -13.61 1.83 -27.85
CA PRO A 126 -13.25 3.14 -28.42
C PRO A 126 -11.92 3.73 -27.92
N MET A 127 -11.64 3.67 -26.63
CA MET A 127 -10.40 4.25 -26.08
C MET A 127 -9.13 3.56 -26.62
N GLN A 128 -9.17 2.28 -26.94
CA GLN A 128 -8.03 1.58 -27.54
C GLN A 128 -7.69 2.14 -28.92
N SER A 129 -8.72 2.49 -29.72
CA SER A 129 -8.51 3.03 -31.08
C SER A 129 -7.89 4.43 -31.11
N THR A 130 -7.86 5.13 -29.96
CA THR A 130 -7.25 6.46 -29.85
C THR A 130 -5.73 6.44 -29.71
N ASN A 131 -5.12 5.25 -29.57
CA ASN A 131 -3.71 5.06 -29.25
C ASN A 131 -3.26 5.78 -27.96
N ALA A 132 -4.18 5.96 -26.99
CA ALA A 132 -3.87 6.53 -25.70
C ALA A 132 -2.90 5.61 -24.93
N GLU A 133 -1.73 6.14 -24.62
CA GLU A 133 -0.71 5.39 -23.86
C GLU A 133 -1.10 5.27 -22.40
N ILE A 134 -1.24 4.06 -21.88
CA ILE A 134 -1.47 3.78 -20.45
C ILE A 134 -0.14 3.83 -19.67
N PRO A 135 -0.16 4.25 -18.38
CA PRO A 135 -1.31 4.81 -17.67
C PRO A 135 -1.58 6.27 -18.07
N PHE A 136 -2.85 6.67 -18.02
CA PHE A 136 -3.26 8.07 -18.11
C PHE A 136 -4.31 8.40 -17.05
N ILE A 137 -4.52 9.70 -16.79
CA ILE A 137 -5.47 10.18 -15.79
C ILE A 137 -6.63 10.84 -16.53
N ILE A 138 -7.86 10.39 -16.28
CA ILE A 138 -9.08 11.07 -16.71
C ILE A 138 -9.38 12.15 -15.68
N ASN A 139 -9.40 13.41 -16.10
CA ASN A 139 -9.74 14.57 -15.29
C ASN A 139 -10.94 15.34 -15.83
N GLN A 140 -11.44 14.99 -17.02
CA GLN A 140 -12.64 15.57 -17.61
C GLN A 140 -13.38 14.51 -18.46
N PHE A 141 -14.70 14.58 -18.46
CA PHE A 141 -15.56 13.81 -19.37
C PHE A 141 -16.65 14.73 -19.90
N ASN A 142 -16.62 15.01 -21.23
CA ASN A 142 -17.36 16.10 -21.84
C ASN A 142 -17.12 17.42 -21.06
N ASP A 143 -18.19 18.07 -20.59
CA ASP A 143 -18.13 19.33 -19.82
C ASP A 143 -18.00 19.12 -18.30
N HIS A 144 -17.86 17.87 -17.83
CA HIS A 144 -17.79 17.54 -16.41
C HIS A 144 -16.35 17.32 -15.95
N GLU A 145 -15.95 18.04 -14.91
CA GLU A 145 -14.68 17.78 -14.20
C GLU A 145 -14.79 16.45 -13.44
N ILE A 146 -13.76 15.61 -13.55
CA ILE A 146 -13.69 14.30 -12.91
C ILE A 146 -12.60 14.33 -11.85
N LYS A 147 -13.00 14.32 -10.59
CA LYS A 147 -12.10 14.26 -9.44
C LYS A 147 -12.01 12.85 -8.86
N ASP A 148 -13.13 12.14 -8.86
CA ASP A 148 -13.23 10.80 -8.28
C ASP A 148 -14.12 9.85 -9.09
N PHE A 149 -14.31 8.63 -8.55
CA PHE A 149 -15.15 7.62 -9.20
C PHE A 149 -16.63 8.00 -9.27
N ASN A 150 -17.13 8.79 -8.30
CA ASN A 150 -18.53 9.22 -8.30
C ASN A 150 -18.78 10.23 -9.43
N ASP A 151 -17.84 11.17 -9.61
CA ASP A 151 -17.92 12.14 -10.71
C ASP A 151 -17.92 11.42 -12.06
N PHE A 152 -17.01 10.46 -12.24
CA PHE A 152 -16.95 9.66 -13.46
C PHE A 152 -18.21 8.83 -13.69
N SER A 153 -18.71 8.18 -12.66
CA SER A 153 -19.95 7.40 -12.72
C SER A 153 -21.15 8.28 -13.10
N ASN A 154 -21.25 9.47 -12.50
CA ASN A 154 -22.32 10.41 -12.80
C ASN A 154 -22.21 10.97 -14.22
N ALA A 155 -21.01 11.33 -14.66
CA ALA A 155 -20.77 11.87 -16.01
C ALA A 155 -21.05 10.85 -17.12
N THR A 156 -20.90 9.55 -16.83
CA THR A 156 -21.16 8.45 -17.77
C THR A 156 -22.53 7.80 -17.61
N LEU A 157 -23.36 8.25 -16.65
CA LEU A 157 -24.61 7.59 -16.28
C LEU A 157 -25.60 7.50 -17.46
N ASP A 158 -25.73 8.60 -18.21
CA ASP A 158 -26.69 8.73 -19.33
C ASP A 158 -26.04 8.44 -20.70
N LEU A 159 -24.78 8.02 -20.74
CA LEU A 159 -24.06 7.68 -21.96
C LEU A 159 -24.73 6.47 -22.65
N LYS A 160 -25.05 6.62 -23.93
CA LYS A 160 -25.66 5.57 -24.74
C LYS A 160 -24.70 5.09 -25.82
N PRO A 161 -24.86 3.86 -26.31
CA PRO A 161 -24.13 3.40 -27.50
C PRO A 161 -24.35 4.33 -28.69
N GLY A 162 -23.28 4.76 -29.34
CA GLY A 162 -23.31 5.69 -30.46
C GLY A 162 -23.19 7.16 -30.10
N ASP A 163 -23.23 7.53 -28.82
CA ASP A 163 -23.02 8.92 -28.39
C ASP A 163 -21.55 9.33 -28.58
N ASN A 164 -21.34 10.57 -29.02
CA ASN A 164 -20.03 11.17 -29.04
C ASN A 164 -19.64 11.62 -27.64
N ALA A 165 -18.43 11.33 -27.20
CA ALA A 165 -17.88 11.76 -25.94
C ALA A 165 -16.46 12.28 -26.09
N ILE A 166 -16.11 13.28 -25.28
CA ILE A 166 -14.76 13.83 -25.17
C ILE A 166 -14.20 13.40 -23.83
N VAL A 167 -13.08 12.69 -23.85
CA VAL A 167 -12.36 12.26 -22.66
C VAL A 167 -11.13 13.13 -22.49
N GLY A 168 -11.16 14.04 -21.53
CA GLY A 168 -10.01 14.87 -21.15
C GLY A 168 -9.09 14.10 -20.22
N THR A 169 -7.81 14.11 -20.54
CA THR A 169 -6.79 13.39 -19.78
C THR A 169 -5.54 14.25 -19.60
N ASN A 170 -4.66 13.84 -18.69
CA ASN A 170 -3.33 14.45 -18.52
C ASN A 170 -2.41 14.29 -19.76
N LYS A 171 -2.81 13.52 -20.78
CA LYS A 171 -2.08 13.31 -22.05
C LYS A 171 -2.77 13.96 -23.27
N GLY A 172 -3.87 14.67 -23.05
CA GLY A 172 -4.67 15.32 -24.08
C GLY A 172 -6.13 14.90 -24.08
N GLU A 173 -6.87 15.42 -25.03
CA GLU A 173 -8.29 15.14 -25.20
C GLU A 173 -8.48 14.09 -26.31
N PHE A 174 -9.36 13.14 -26.07
CA PHE A 174 -9.71 12.09 -26.99
C PHE A 174 -11.21 12.14 -27.31
N SER A 175 -11.53 12.31 -28.58
CA SER A 175 -12.90 12.24 -29.09
C SER A 175 -13.22 10.80 -29.47
N ILE A 176 -14.27 10.24 -28.91
CA ILE A 176 -14.67 8.84 -29.11
C ILE A 176 -16.17 8.72 -29.37
N VAL A 177 -16.57 7.61 -29.97
CA VAL A 177 -17.97 7.19 -30.07
C VAL A 177 -18.16 6.04 -29.08
N ALA A 178 -19.09 6.19 -28.12
CA ALA A 178 -19.31 5.19 -27.12
C ALA A 178 -19.80 3.86 -27.73
N ALA A 179 -19.15 2.76 -27.37
CA ALA A 179 -19.58 1.42 -27.74
C ALA A 179 -20.68 0.92 -26.80
N GLN A 180 -21.24 -0.23 -27.09
CA GLN A 180 -22.20 -0.90 -26.23
C GLN A 180 -21.48 -1.50 -25.02
N ASN A 181 -22.05 -1.29 -23.81
CA ASN A 181 -21.51 -1.90 -22.61
C ASN A 181 -21.80 -3.43 -22.61
N PRO A 182 -20.76 -4.27 -22.37
CA PRO A 182 -20.92 -5.73 -22.42
C PRO A 182 -21.88 -6.30 -21.35
N GLU A 183 -22.03 -5.59 -20.22
CA GLU A 183 -22.90 -6.01 -19.12
C GLU A 183 -24.32 -5.41 -19.24
N ASN A 184 -24.45 -4.27 -19.93
CA ASN A 184 -25.73 -3.59 -20.09
C ASN A 184 -25.81 -2.92 -21.46
N SER A 185 -26.49 -3.56 -22.40
CA SER A 185 -26.62 -3.12 -23.79
C SER A 185 -27.29 -1.76 -24.00
N SER A 186 -28.02 -1.25 -23.01
CA SER A 186 -28.64 0.08 -23.06
C SER A 186 -27.69 1.22 -22.69
N LYS A 187 -26.50 0.91 -22.13
CA LYS A 187 -25.48 1.90 -21.70
C LYS A 187 -24.32 1.96 -22.67
N GLY A 188 -23.80 3.18 -22.84
CA GLY A 188 -22.55 3.41 -23.55
C GLY A 188 -21.33 2.98 -22.71
N PHE A 189 -20.26 2.65 -23.39
CA PHE A 189 -19.01 2.22 -22.76
C PHE A 189 -17.80 2.72 -23.55
N ILE A 190 -16.77 3.17 -22.86
CA ILE A 190 -15.58 3.75 -23.49
C ILE A 190 -14.40 2.78 -23.60
N GLY A 191 -14.45 1.64 -22.90
CA GLY A 191 -13.44 0.59 -22.99
C GLY A 191 -12.22 0.77 -22.09
N VAL A 192 -12.39 1.43 -20.94
CA VAL A 192 -11.32 1.60 -19.94
C VAL A 192 -11.48 0.61 -18.80
N SER A 193 -10.37 0.18 -18.21
CA SER A 193 -10.33 -0.81 -17.14
C SER A 193 -9.18 -0.55 -16.17
N ASN A 194 -9.17 -1.29 -15.06
CA ASN A 194 -8.12 -1.23 -14.05
C ASN A 194 -7.88 0.19 -13.52
N PHE A 195 -8.90 0.71 -12.86
CA PHE A 195 -8.95 2.07 -12.33
C PHE A 195 -8.24 2.21 -10.99
N ALA A 196 -7.60 3.37 -10.77
CA ALA A 196 -7.13 3.82 -9.47
C ALA A 196 -7.50 5.29 -9.27
N LEU A 197 -7.79 5.69 -8.03
CA LEU A 197 -7.98 7.10 -7.71
C LEU A 197 -6.64 7.83 -7.84
N ASN A 198 -6.59 8.85 -8.68
CA ASN A 198 -5.47 9.78 -8.69
C ASN A 198 -5.62 10.79 -7.54
N ARG A 199 -4.51 11.23 -6.98
CA ARG A 199 -4.48 12.20 -5.88
C ARG A 199 -3.39 13.23 -6.14
N ALA A 200 -3.74 14.50 -5.98
CA ALA A 200 -2.80 15.61 -6.00
C ALA A 200 -2.53 16.12 -4.57
N PRO A 201 -1.35 16.70 -4.31
CA PRO A 201 -1.10 17.41 -3.07
C PRO A 201 -2.12 18.54 -2.84
N ASN A 202 -2.61 18.65 -1.61
CA ASN A 202 -3.47 19.76 -1.22
C ASN A 202 -2.67 21.07 -1.21
N GLU A 203 -3.02 22.00 -2.08
CA GLU A 203 -2.29 23.27 -2.26
C GLU A 203 -2.25 24.13 -0.98
N GLU A 204 -3.30 24.10 -0.17
CA GLU A 204 -3.34 24.81 1.11
C GLU A 204 -2.28 24.26 2.07
N ILE A 205 -2.15 22.92 2.14
CA ILE A 205 -1.12 22.25 2.96
C ILE A 205 0.27 22.57 2.43
N VAL A 206 0.46 22.50 1.11
CA VAL A 206 1.76 22.78 0.48
C VAL A 206 2.16 24.23 0.71
N SER A 207 1.26 25.17 0.58
CA SER A 207 1.54 26.61 0.81
C SER A 207 1.89 26.90 2.27
N LYS A 208 1.25 26.22 3.22
CA LYS A 208 1.41 26.46 4.66
C LYS A 208 2.62 25.75 5.27
N TYR A 209 2.89 24.53 4.84
CA TYR A 209 3.89 23.66 5.46
C TYR A 209 5.05 23.26 4.54
N GLY A 210 4.97 23.55 3.25
CA GLY A 210 5.97 23.26 2.25
C GLY A 210 5.70 22.00 1.42
N SER A 211 6.30 21.96 0.24
CA SER A 211 6.11 20.88 -0.76
C SER A 211 6.69 19.52 -0.35
N PHE A 212 7.50 19.47 0.72
CA PHE A 212 8.05 18.21 1.24
C PHE A 212 7.05 17.39 2.07
N VAL A 213 5.96 18.02 2.56
CA VAL A 213 4.98 17.37 3.45
C VAL A 213 4.21 16.24 2.76
N PRO A 214 3.63 16.41 1.56
CA PRO A 214 2.92 15.32 0.89
C PRO A 214 3.79 14.07 0.67
N PRO A 215 4.99 14.15 0.06
CA PRO A 215 5.82 12.97 -0.12
C PRO A 215 6.28 12.34 1.19
N ALA A 216 6.50 13.12 2.26
CA ALA A 216 6.87 12.60 3.57
C ALA A 216 5.71 11.81 4.20
N VAL A 217 4.48 12.31 4.11
CA VAL A 217 3.28 11.63 4.61
C VAL A 217 3.02 10.34 3.84
N ASP A 218 3.15 10.38 2.51
CA ASP A 218 3.00 9.18 1.68
C ASP A 218 4.07 8.13 2.03
N TRP A 219 5.32 8.53 2.16
CA TRP A 219 6.42 7.63 2.54
C TRP A 219 6.18 6.98 3.91
N ILE A 220 5.73 7.75 4.91
CA ILE A 220 5.41 7.23 6.25
C ILE A 220 4.25 6.24 6.17
N HIS A 221 3.17 6.57 5.44
CA HIS A 221 2.04 5.67 5.25
C HIS A 221 2.47 4.35 4.63
N MET A 222 3.29 4.40 3.58
CA MET A 222 3.84 3.23 2.91
C MET A 222 4.73 2.40 3.84
N LEU A 223 5.49 3.03 4.74
CA LEU A 223 6.27 2.30 5.74
C LEU A 223 5.37 1.49 6.69
N PHE A 224 4.31 2.10 7.23
CA PHE A 224 3.37 1.40 8.12
C PHE A 224 2.59 0.30 7.40
N PHE A 225 2.24 0.51 6.12
CA PHE A 225 1.64 -0.52 5.28
C PHE A 225 2.55 -1.74 5.16
N TRP A 226 3.84 -1.53 4.84
CA TRP A 226 4.79 -2.64 4.71
C TRP A 226 5.17 -3.27 6.04
N LEU A 227 5.22 -2.51 7.13
CA LEU A 227 5.37 -3.05 8.49
C LEU A 227 4.22 -4.00 8.81
N TRP A 228 2.99 -3.62 8.49
CA TRP A 228 1.82 -4.49 8.66
C TRP A 228 1.95 -5.77 7.80
N VAL A 229 2.24 -5.66 6.52
CA VAL A 229 2.38 -6.82 5.61
C VAL A 229 3.48 -7.77 6.08
N VAL A 230 4.65 -7.24 6.44
CA VAL A 230 5.81 -8.06 6.86
C VAL A 230 5.56 -8.71 8.22
N SER A 231 4.85 -8.08 9.14
CA SER A 231 4.53 -8.65 10.45
C SER A 231 3.75 -9.97 10.36
N TRP A 232 2.94 -10.14 9.30
CA TRP A 232 2.20 -11.40 9.04
C TRP A 232 2.99 -12.42 8.24
N GLY A 233 4.03 -11.99 7.52
CA GLY A 233 4.80 -12.85 6.61
C GLY A 233 6.06 -13.48 7.23
N VAL A 234 6.45 -13.08 8.44
CA VAL A 234 7.68 -13.52 9.14
C VAL A 234 7.34 -14.34 10.39
N GLY A 235 6.10 -14.77 10.53
CA GLY A 235 5.65 -15.64 11.62
C GLY A 235 5.86 -17.12 11.33
#